data_5cdadbc248435596ed055c8514b1d4d1
#
_entry.id   5cdadbc248435596ed055c8514b1d4d1
#
_cell.length_a   1.000
_cell.length_b   1.000
_cell.length_c   1.000
_cell.angle_alpha   90.00
_cell.angle_beta   90.00
_cell.angle_gamma   90.00
#
_symmetry.space_group_name_H-M   'P 1'
#
loop_
_entity.id
_entity.type
_entity.pdbx_description
1 polymer ?
#
loop_
_entity_poly.entity_id
_entity_poly.type
_entity_poly.pdbx_seq_one_letter_code
_entity_poly.pdbx_strand_id
1 'polypeptide(L)'
;MLNSKIIKIFIIIAFCVSVCNCVSCANTDPDLSQSTDALKAEICKKPKDSIKFPLKIKHEYGTTVIRKKPQRIATYGFYNHEEDTILALNIAPIAISDVHRQEEIPKWQIEKLHELNAPMPAIVNMKMKWYPEAIQSHKPDVIFVDSSELENYDNYKKLSKIAPVIPFTDYVVQGSEIKGNQRIMECKVRLYARVLGVSKRGELLIRKIRSTIKNALNTHLSLKRKHVIVTDVYLNSKGSISIGSLNLDNPRTGFLYDVGLPLPKALKYLNRFSTISGAELPTYFSDIDVFVPYNLSDLNADKIASLQADQYAGQIPAIKNGRIIQFDQNNKDYGLISYSYPLSILWGLNTYLDMIEKTSQK
;
A
#
# COMPACT_ATOMS: atom_id res chain seq x y z
N MET A 1 -49.12 27.68 49.59
CA MET A 1 -48.62 28.20 50.88
C MET A 1 -47.14 27.87 50.96
N LEU A 2 -46.40 28.96 51.16
CA LEU A 2 -45.01 29.18 51.69
C LEU A 2 -43.90 28.40 50.98
N ASN A 3 -43.05 29.12 50.23
CA ASN A 3 -41.90 29.98 50.63
C ASN A 3 -40.82 29.16 51.36
N SER A 4 -39.59 29.15 51.05
CA SER A 4 -38.71 30.22 50.60
C SER A 4 -37.25 29.76 50.58
N LYS A 5 -36.50 30.48 49.82
CA LYS A 5 -35.13 30.99 50.08
C LYS A 5 -33.91 30.08 49.88
N ILE A 6 -33.29 30.43 48.86
CA ILE A 6 -31.86 30.42 48.51
C ILE A 6 -30.96 30.85 49.64
N ILE A 7 -29.94 30.07 49.97
CA ILE A 7 -28.74 30.57 50.64
C ILE A 7 -27.53 30.08 49.83
N LYS A 8 -26.84 31.07 49.26
CA LYS A 8 -25.50 30.91 48.69
C LYS A 8 -24.49 30.81 49.80
N ILE A 9 -23.73 29.75 49.87
CA ILE A 9 -22.53 29.69 50.72
C ILE A 9 -21.32 29.62 49.78
N PHE A 10 -20.54 30.70 49.76
CA PHE A 10 -19.18 30.73 49.22
C PHE A 10 -18.26 30.04 50.22
N ILE A 11 -17.65 28.91 49.79
CA ILE A 11 -16.53 28.33 50.53
C ILE A 11 -15.27 28.65 49.72
N ILE A 12 -14.47 29.52 50.25
CA ILE A 12 -13.10 29.78 49.83
C ILE A 12 -12.26 28.62 50.36
N ILE A 13 -11.80 27.74 49.50
CA ILE A 13 -10.78 26.75 49.88
C ILE A 13 -9.43 27.27 49.36
N ALA A 14 -8.61 27.64 50.34
CA ALA A 14 -7.21 27.94 50.11
C ALA A 14 -6.48 26.66 49.68
N PHE A 15 -5.93 26.67 48.51
CA PHE A 15 -5.13 25.58 47.96
C PHE A 15 -3.68 25.75 48.46
N CYS A 16 -3.28 24.94 49.41
CA CYS A 16 -1.88 24.70 49.73
C CYS A 16 -1.23 23.96 48.55
N VAL A 17 -0.37 24.66 47.82
CA VAL A 17 0.50 24.06 46.82
C VAL A 17 1.58 23.25 47.54
N SER A 18 1.36 21.99 47.74
CA SER A 18 2.41 21.03 48.08
C SER A 18 3.06 20.56 46.77
N VAL A 19 4.27 21.04 46.52
CA VAL A 19 5.10 20.60 45.40
C VAL A 19 5.57 19.17 45.72
N CYS A 20 4.79 18.19 45.29
CA CYS A 20 5.24 16.81 45.27
C CYS A 20 6.00 16.60 43.95
N ASN A 21 7.32 16.61 44.03
CA ASN A 21 8.18 16.15 42.92
C ASN A 21 7.97 14.65 42.72
N CYS A 22 6.92 14.27 42.02
CA CYS A 22 6.84 12.99 41.38
C CYS A 22 7.71 13.06 40.13
N VAL A 23 8.93 12.53 40.24
CA VAL A 23 9.73 12.09 39.07
C VAL A 23 8.93 11.00 38.42
N SER A 24 8.08 11.39 37.46
CA SER A 24 7.47 10.50 36.52
C SER A 24 8.63 9.98 35.68
N CYS A 25 9.02 8.73 35.91
CA CYS A 25 9.79 7.97 34.95
C CYS A 25 8.91 7.79 33.70
N ALA A 26 8.84 8.83 32.89
CA ALA A 26 8.50 8.66 31.50
C ALA A 26 9.60 7.82 30.90
N ASN A 27 9.30 6.54 30.65
CA ASN A 27 10.01 5.77 29.66
C ASN A 27 9.83 6.53 28.34
N THR A 28 10.71 7.49 28.11
CA THR A 28 10.89 8.05 26.79
C THR A 28 11.49 6.93 25.96
N ASP A 29 10.69 6.34 25.09
CA ASP A 29 11.19 5.55 24.00
C ASP A 29 12.31 6.35 23.31
N PRO A 30 13.46 5.72 23.04
CA PRO A 30 14.58 6.43 22.45
C PRO A 30 14.13 7.04 21.12
N ASP A 31 14.40 8.32 20.97
CA ASP A 31 14.16 9.21 19.85
C ASP A 31 13.91 8.51 18.50
N LEU A 32 12.63 8.21 18.21
CA LEU A 32 12.19 7.55 16.96
C LEU A 32 12.54 8.41 15.73
N SER A 33 12.74 9.71 15.86
CA SER A 33 12.89 10.61 14.71
C SER A 33 14.27 10.56 14.07
N GLN A 34 15.36 10.50 14.85
CA GLN A 34 16.71 10.35 14.31
C GLN A 34 17.03 8.92 13.84
N SER A 35 16.31 7.94 14.37
CA SER A 35 16.46 6.53 13.95
C SER A 35 15.86 6.24 12.57
N THR A 36 14.82 6.98 12.16
CA THR A 36 14.08 6.71 10.91
C THR A 36 14.88 6.97 9.65
N ASP A 37 15.62 8.08 9.55
CA ASP A 37 16.38 8.42 8.33
C ASP A 37 17.61 7.54 8.13
N ALA A 38 18.31 7.20 9.21
CA ALA A 38 19.39 6.23 9.16
C ALA A 38 18.90 4.83 8.76
N LEU A 39 17.72 4.45 9.25
CA LEU A 39 17.07 3.19 8.92
C LEU A 39 16.66 3.15 7.44
N LYS A 40 16.06 4.22 6.93
CA LYS A 40 15.67 4.37 5.52
C LYS A 40 16.88 4.28 4.61
N ALA A 41 17.96 4.98 4.96
CA ALA A 41 19.22 4.92 4.21
C ALA A 41 19.79 3.50 4.15
N GLU A 42 19.71 2.73 5.23
CA GLU A 42 20.17 1.35 5.27
C GLU A 42 19.29 0.41 4.42
N ILE A 43 17.96 0.56 4.50
CA ILE A 43 16.98 -0.24 3.72
C ILE A 43 17.19 0.00 2.21
N CYS A 44 17.32 1.25 1.80
CA CYS A 44 17.42 1.65 0.39
C CYS A 44 18.82 1.54 -0.20
N LYS A 45 19.80 1.17 0.61
CA LYS A 45 21.20 1.12 0.22
C LYS A 45 21.44 0.18 -0.97
N LYS A 46 22.15 0.66 -1.96
CA LYS A 46 22.62 -0.22 -3.03
C LYS A 46 23.56 -1.27 -2.43
N PRO A 47 23.34 -2.55 -2.74
CA PRO A 47 24.16 -3.61 -2.19
C PRO A 47 25.58 -3.54 -2.72
N LYS A 48 26.54 -3.92 -1.90
CA LYS A 48 27.91 -4.26 -2.35
C LYS A 48 27.86 -5.59 -3.14
N ASP A 49 28.85 -5.81 -4.00
CA ASP A 49 28.85 -6.89 -5.00
C ASP A 49 28.66 -8.32 -4.45
N SER A 50 28.94 -8.57 -3.19
CA SER A 50 28.71 -9.87 -2.55
C SER A 50 28.03 -9.73 -1.19
N ILE A 51 26.95 -10.47 -1.01
CA ILE A 51 26.29 -10.61 0.31
C ILE A 51 26.96 -11.72 1.07
N LYS A 52 27.45 -11.38 2.28
CA LYS A 52 28.00 -12.36 3.23
C LYS A 52 27.00 -12.58 4.36
N PHE A 53 26.78 -13.82 4.71
CA PHE A 53 26.03 -14.22 5.89
C PHE A 53 27.00 -14.51 7.06
N PRO A 54 26.61 -14.24 8.32
CA PRO A 54 25.31 -13.72 8.76
C PRO A 54 25.10 -12.25 8.35
N LEU A 55 23.87 -11.95 7.94
CA LEU A 55 23.44 -10.60 7.55
C LEU A 55 22.60 -9.99 8.67
N LYS A 56 22.93 -8.77 9.09
CA LYS A 56 22.14 -8.01 10.08
C LYS A 56 21.29 -6.98 9.34
N ILE A 57 19.98 -7.00 9.58
CA ILE A 57 19.01 -6.04 9.02
C ILE A 57 18.42 -5.23 10.18
N LYS A 58 18.63 -3.93 10.17
CA LYS A 58 17.98 -2.99 11.09
C LYS A 58 16.61 -2.61 10.54
N HIS A 59 15.61 -2.53 11.39
CA HIS A 59 14.25 -2.13 11.11
C HIS A 59 13.59 -1.53 12.35
N GLU A 60 12.38 -1.04 12.25
CA GLU A 60 11.66 -0.34 13.32
C GLU A 60 11.44 -1.17 14.59
N TYR A 61 11.44 -2.49 14.48
CA TYR A 61 11.32 -3.40 15.64
C TYR A 61 12.67 -3.87 16.19
N GLY A 62 13.80 -3.34 15.68
CA GLY A 62 15.15 -3.69 16.14
C GLY A 62 16.07 -4.22 15.05
N THR A 63 16.67 -5.38 15.26
CA THR A 63 17.61 -6.00 14.31
C THR A 63 17.31 -7.47 14.12
N THR A 64 17.07 -7.87 12.90
CA THR A 64 16.96 -9.28 12.50
C THR A 64 18.29 -9.79 11.96
N VAL A 65 18.70 -11.00 12.39
CA VAL A 65 19.91 -11.68 11.95
C VAL A 65 19.57 -12.83 11.04
N ILE A 66 19.95 -12.75 9.78
CA ILE A 66 19.82 -13.84 8.79
C ILE A 66 21.15 -14.61 8.80
N ARG A 67 21.15 -15.79 9.37
CA ARG A 67 22.41 -16.57 9.62
C ARG A 67 22.97 -17.19 8.34
N LYS A 68 22.11 -17.61 7.42
CA LYS A 68 22.43 -18.23 6.13
C LYS A 68 21.45 -17.79 5.06
N LYS A 69 21.78 -17.99 3.79
CA LYS A 69 20.88 -17.68 2.68
C LYS A 69 19.56 -18.44 2.85
N PRO A 70 18.41 -17.73 2.90
CA PRO A 70 17.10 -18.34 3.06
C PRO A 70 16.75 -19.26 1.88
N GLN A 71 16.06 -20.36 2.19
CA GLN A 71 15.56 -21.33 1.22
C GLN A 71 14.03 -21.53 1.33
N ARG A 72 13.47 -21.32 2.51
CA ARG A 72 12.06 -21.55 2.84
C ARG A 72 11.42 -20.22 3.21
N ILE A 73 10.91 -19.52 2.22
CA ILE A 73 10.41 -18.15 2.36
C ILE A 73 8.90 -18.20 2.60
N ALA A 74 8.43 -17.52 3.65
CA ALA A 74 7.02 -17.23 3.84
C ALA A 74 6.77 -15.73 3.76
N THR A 75 5.55 -15.35 3.38
CA THR A 75 5.07 -13.98 3.45
C THR A 75 3.92 -13.85 4.43
N TYR A 76 3.80 -12.67 5.02
CA TYR A 76 2.72 -12.33 5.92
C TYR A 76 2.28 -10.88 5.64
N GLY A 77 1.09 -10.70 5.12
CA GLY A 77 0.60 -9.38 4.77
C GLY A 77 -0.71 -9.42 4.01
N PHE A 78 -1.26 -8.24 3.79
CA PHE A 78 -2.43 -8.02 2.97
C PHE A 78 -2.01 -7.81 1.49
N TYR A 79 -2.89 -8.09 0.57
CA TYR A 79 -2.81 -7.68 -0.83
C TYR A 79 -1.63 -8.21 -1.67
N ASN A 80 -0.99 -9.32 -1.27
CA ASN A 80 0.05 -9.98 -2.08
C ASN A 80 1.30 -9.12 -2.41
N HIS A 81 1.68 -8.19 -1.54
CA HIS A 81 2.79 -7.27 -1.75
C HIS A 81 4.15 -7.93 -1.69
N GLU A 82 4.33 -8.79 -0.69
CA GLU A 82 5.60 -9.40 -0.38
C GLU A 82 5.95 -10.47 -1.40
N GLU A 83 5.00 -11.37 -1.70
CA GLU A 83 5.20 -12.44 -2.67
C GLU A 83 5.40 -11.94 -4.09
N ASP A 84 4.73 -10.85 -4.49
CA ASP A 84 4.96 -10.22 -5.79
C ASP A 84 6.43 -9.85 -5.97
N THR A 85 7.01 -9.18 -4.97
CA THR A 85 8.42 -8.79 -4.99
C THR A 85 9.36 -10.00 -4.99
N ILE A 86 9.04 -11.03 -4.22
CA ILE A 86 9.84 -12.26 -4.12
C ILE A 86 9.80 -13.04 -5.44
N LEU A 87 8.62 -13.20 -6.02
CA LEU A 87 8.43 -13.82 -7.33
C LEU A 87 9.14 -13.04 -8.45
N ALA A 88 9.07 -11.69 -8.42
CA ALA A 88 9.81 -10.85 -9.37
C ALA A 88 11.33 -11.06 -9.27
N LEU A 89 11.84 -11.46 -8.11
CA LEU A 89 13.24 -11.87 -7.92
C LEU A 89 13.51 -13.32 -8.35
N ASN A 90 12.58 -13.98 -9.04
CA ASN A 90 12.64 -15.39 -9.45
C ASN A 90 12.86 -16.35 -8.28
N ILE A 91 12.14 -16.15 -7.21
CA ILE A 91 12.12 -17.03 -6.03
C ILE A 91 10.64 -17.29 -5.70
N ALA A 92 10.29 -18.56 -5.48
CA ALA A 92 8.94 -18.94 -5.08
C ALA A 92 8.85 -19.02 -3.55
N PRO A 93 7.87 -18.36 -2.91
CA PRO A 93 7.58 -18.59 -1.50
C PRO A 93 6.96 -19.97 -1.30
N ILE A 94 7.13 -20.55 -0.11
CA ILE A 94 6.52 -21.85 0.26
C ILE A 94 5.14 -21.67 0.88
N ALA A 95 4.89 -20.52 1.47
CA ALA A 95 3.62 -20.16 2.10
C ALA A 95 3.38 -18.65 1.96
N ILE A 96 2.15 -18.29 1.72
CA ILE A 96 1.68 -16.92 1.65
C ILE A 96 0.47 -16.76 2.57
N SER A 97 0.37 -15.65 3.30
CA SER A 97 -0.84 -15.36 4.05
C SER A 97 -1.83 -14.61 3.18
N ASP A 98 -3.09 -14.97 3.28
CA ASP A 98 -4.19 -14.23 2.70
C ASP A 98 -5.16 -13.81 3.80
N VAL A 99 -5.24 -12.51 4.06
CA VAL A 99 -6.13 -11.97 5.09
C VAL A 99 -7.43 -11.46 4.50
N HIS A 100 -7.41 -10.98 3.27
CA HIS A 100 -8.56 -10.28 2.66
C HIS A 100 -9.06 -10.89 1.36
N ARG A 101 -8.39 -11.89 0.81
CA ARG A 101 -8.78 -12.46 -0.46
C ARG A 101 -9.38 -13.84 -0.29
N GLN A 102 -10.33 -14.08 -1.12
CA GLN A 102 -11.07 -15.31 -1.30
C GLN A 102 -10.18 -16.40 -1.94
N GLU A 103 -9.01 -16.66 -1.33
CA GLU A 103 -8.11 -17.76 -1.74
C GLU A 103 -7.56 -17.68 -3.19
N GLU A 104 -7.65 -16.53 -3.86
CA GLU A 104 -7.19 -16.38 -5.24
C GLU A 104 -5.81 -15.71 -5.31
N ILE A 105 -4.85 -16.44 -5.87
CA ILE A 105 -3.54 -15.90 -6.26
C ILE A 105 -3.73 -15.15 -7.58
N PRO A 106 -3.21 -13.91 -7.72
CA PRO A 106 -3.31 -13.17 -8.98
C PRO A 106 -2.70 -13.91 -10.17
N LYS A 107 -3.31 -13.74 -11.34
CA LYS A 107 -2.91 -14.45 -12.56
C LYS A 107 -1.42 -14.32 -12.89
N TRP A 108 -0.84 -13.13 -12.75
CA TRP A 108 0.59 -12.91 -13.01
C TRP A 108 1.51 -13.66 -12.04
N GLN A 109 1.08 -13.88 -10.81
CA GLN A 109 1.84 -14.68 -9.84
C GLN A 109 1.76 -16.16 -10.17
N ILE A 110 0.60 -16.67 -10.61
CA ILE A 110 0.41 -18.03 -11.09
C ILE A 110 1.30 -18.27 -12.32
N GLU A 111 1.25 -17.38 -13.31
CA GLU A 111 2.09 -17.46 -14.50
C GLU A 111 3.59 -17.47 -14.15
N LYS A 112 3.99 -16.65 -13.17
CA LYS A 112 5.38 -16.61 -12.69
C LYS A 112 5.79 -17.90 -11.98
N LEU A 113 4.92 -18.48 -11.17
CA LEU A 113 5.18 -19.76 -10.52
C LEU A 113 5.36 -20.87 -11.57
N HIS A 114 4.54 -20.91 -12.63
CA HIS A 114 4.69 -21.83 -13.74
C HIS A 114 6.02 -21.61 -14.50
N GLU A 115 6.40 -20.35 -14.79
CA GLU A 115 7.69 -20.00 -15.41
C GLU A 115 8.88 -20.55 -14.60
N LEU A 116 8.76 -20.48 -13.26
CA LEU A 116 9.77 -20.98 -12.34
C LEU A 116 9.74 -22.50 -12.14
N ASN A 117 8.80 -23.23 -12.73
CA ASN A 117 8.50 -24.62 -12.42
C ASN A 117 8.37 -24.89 -10.92
N ALA A 118 7.81 -23.92 -10.19
CA ALA A 118 7.64 -23.97 -8.74
C ALA A 118 6.24 -24.49 -8.38
N PRO A 119 6.12 -25.22 -7.27
CA PRO A 119 4.81 -25.59 -6.74
C PRO A 119 4.05 -24.35 -6.30
N MET A 120 2.71 -24.45 -6.31
CA MET A 120 1.86 -23.42 -5.70
C MET A 120 2.19 -23.32 -4.21
N PRO A 121 2.36 -22.08 -3.69
CA PRO A 121 2.58 -21.88 -2.25
C PRO A 121 1.34 -22.30 -1.45
N ALA A 122 1.54 -22.74 -0.22
CA ALA A 122 0.42 -22.94 0.69
C ALA A 122 -0.23 -21.60 1.01
N ILE A 123 -1.55 -21.50 0.85
CA ILE A 123 -2.31 -20.33 1.25
C ILE A 123 -2.69 -20.46 2.72
N VAL A 124 -2.15 -19.59 3.55
CA VAL A 124 -2.45 -19.52 4.97
C VAL A 124 -3.59 -18.52 5.16
N ASN A 125 -4.82 -19.04 5.20
CA ASN A 125 -6.00 -18.20 5.40
C ASN A 125 -6.06 -17.68 6.84
N MET A 126 -5.97 -16.38 6.99
CA MET A 126 -5.95 -15.71 8.29
C MET A 126 -7.36 -15.37 8.81
N LYS A 127 -8.44 -15.62 8.04
CA LYS A 127 -9.84 -15.36 8.41
C LYS A 127 -10.05 -14.03 9.17
N MET A 128 -9.40 -13.00 8.71
CA MET A 128 -9.39 -11.66 9.35
C MET A 128 -8.91 -11.67 10.81
N LYS A 129 -8.11 -12.64 11.20
CA LYS A 129 -7.50 -12.73 12.53
C LYS A 129 -6.00 -12.88 12.42
N TRP A 130 -5.29 -12.22 13.34
CA TRP A 130 -3.88 -12.42 13.53
C TRP A 130 -3.62 -13.87 14.00
N TYR A 131 -3.03 -14.69 13.14
CA TYR A 131 -2.80 -16.12 13.43
C TYR A 131 -1.43 -16.59 12.90
N PRO A 132 -0.33 -16.10 13.50
CA PRO A 132 1.03 -16.40 13.03
C PRO A 132 1.39 -17.89 13.11
N GLU A 133 0.75 -18.66 14.01
CA GLU A 133 1.00 -20.10 14.19
C GLU A 133 0.68 -20.90 12.92
N ALA A 134 -0.22 -20.42 12.08
CA ALA A 134 -0.53 -21.08 10.82
C ALA A 134 0.67 -21.13 9.87
N ILE A 135 1.54 -20.12 9.91
CA ILE A 135 2.80 -20.10 9.13
C ILE A 135 3.81 -21.09 9.69
N GLN A 136 3.81 -21.32 11.01
CA GLN A 136 4.78 -22.20 11.69
C GLN A 136 4.78 -23.61 11.13
N SER A 137 3.62 -24.16 10.77
CA SER A 137 3.49 -25.51 10.21
C SER A 137 4.31 -25.70 8.93
N HIS A 138 4.54 -24.63 8.17
CA HIS A 138 5.31 -24.62 6.93
C HIS A 138 6.82 -24.51 7.15
N LYS A 139 7.28 -24.33 8.41
CA LYS A 139 8.71 -24.29 8.79
C LYS A 139 9.52 -23.33 7.92
N PRO A 140 9.16 -22.03 7.82
CA PRO A 140 9.95 -21.05 7.08
C PRO A 140 11.30 -20.82 7.77
N ASP A 141 12.29 -20.38 7.00
CA ASP A 141 13.58 -19.89 7.52
C ASP A 141 13.73 -18.37 7.43
N VAL A 142 12.76 -17.70 6.82
CA VAL A 142 12.54 -16.24 6.85
C VAL A 142 11.06 -15.93 6.58
N ILE A 143 10.56 -14.87 7.21
CA ILE A 143 9.22 -14.33 6.99
C ILE A 143 9.35 -12.86 6.55
N PHE A 144 8.84 -12.53 5.38
CA PHE A 144 8.67 -11.15 4.94
C PHE A 144 7.27 -10.68 5.31
N VAL A 145 7.16 -9.47 5.85
CA VAL A 145 5.88 -8.94 6.33
C VAL A 145 5.73 -7.47 6.03
N ASP A 146 4.54 -7.07 5.60
CA ASP A 146 4.16 -5.68 5.65
C ASP A 146 4.02 -5.25 7.11
N SER A 147 4.84 -4.33 7.57
CA SER A 147 4.85 -3.95 8.99
C SER A 147 3.58 -3.23 9.43
N SER A 148 2.76 -2.70 8.51
CA SER A 148 1.42 -2.19 8.83
C SER A 148 0.49 -3.28 9.37
N GLU A 149 0.75 -4.53 9.02
CA GLU A 149 -0.02 -5.70 9.46
C GLU A 149 0.40 -6.23 10.84
N LEU A 150 1.53 -5.78 11.34
CA LEU A 150 2.00 -6.21 12.65
C LEU A 150 1.23 -5.57 13.80
N GLU A 151 0.58 -4.40 13.54
CA GLU A 151 -0.18 -3.61 14.51
C GLU A 151 0.66 -3.16 15.73
N ASN A 152 1.53 -4.02 16.27
CA ASN A 152 2.32 -3.76 17.46
C ASN A 152 3.57 -4.66 17.57
N TYR A 153 4.43 -4.30 18.52
CA TYR A 153 5.68 -5.02 18.79
C TYR A 153 5.48 -6.47 19.27
N ASP A 154 4.39 -6.77 19.96
CA ASP A 154 4.13 -8.12 20.45
C ASP A 154 3.80 -9.09 19.31
N ASN A 155 3.14 -8.62 18.27
CA ASN A 155 2.90 -9.40 17.08
C ASN A 155 4.20 -9.69 16.31
N TYR A 156 5.10 -8.69 16.18
CA TYR A 156 6.44 -8.92 15.67
C TYR A 156 7.19 -10.01 16.46
N LYS A 157 7.14 -9.93 17.81
CA LYS A 157 7.77 -10.94 18.68
C LYS A 157 7.20 -12.35 18.47
N LYS A 158 5.90 -12.49 18.26
CA LYS A 158 5.27 -13.79 17.98
C LYS A 158 5.80 -14.39 16.68
N LEU A 159 5.83 -13.63 15.58
CA LEU A 159 6.42 -14.09 14.32
C LEU A 159 7.91 -14.42 14.46
N SER A 160 8.66 -13.61 15.19
CA SER A 160 10.11 -13.80 15.40
C SER A 160 10.47 -15.07 16.15
N LYS A 161 9.52 -15.67 16.88
CA LYS A 161 9.70 -17.00 17.50
C LYS A 161 9.62 -18.13 16.47
N ILE A 162 8.99 -17.88 15.33
CA ILE A 162 8.83 -18.88 14.26
C ILE A 162 10.06 -18.87 13.36
N ALA A 163 10.44 -17.70 12.86
CA ALA A 163 11.59 -17.50 11.97
C ALA A 163 12.05 -16.04 12.01
N PRO A 164 13.26 -15.71 11.51
CA PRO A 164 13.68 -14.33 11.29
C PRO A 164 12.65 -13.55 10.48
N VAL A 165 12.24 -12.39 10.97
CA VAL A 165 11.20 -11.51 10.35
C VAL A 165 11.85 -10.32 9.69
N ILE A 166 11.46 -10.01 8.47
CA ILE A 166 11.85 -8.84 7.70
C ILE A 166 10.62 -7.96 7.48
N PRO A 167 10.38 -7.01 8.37
CA PRO A 167 9.30 -6.05 8.19
C PRO A 167 9.66 -5.00 7.15
N PHE A 168 8.69 -4.59 6.36
CA PHE A 168 8.77 -3.46 5.47
C PHE A 168 7.39 -2.84 5.32
N THR A 169 7.32 -1.52 5.35
CA THR A 169 6.11 -0.80 4.96
C THR A 169 6.46 0.36 4.04
N ASP A 170 5.58 0.64 3.12
CA ASP A 170 5.69 1.81 2.25
C ASP A 170 5.66 3.11 3.08
N TYR A 171 5.01 3.10 4.25
CA TYR A 171 4.92 4.24 5.16
C TYR A 171 6.24 4.59 5.86
N VAL A 172 7.10 3.63 6.16
CA VAL A 172 8.42 3.90 6.77
C VAL A 172 9.29 4.75 5.85
N VAL A 173 9.09 4.63 4.55
CA VAL A 173 9.84 5.37 3.54
C VAL A 173 9.17 6.70 3.18
N GLN A 174 7.89 6.90 3.54
CA GLN A 174 7.16 8.15 3.37
C GLN A 174 7.67 9.24 4.31
N GLY A 175 7.79 10.48 3.80
CA GLY A 175 8.26 11.62 4.60
C GLY A 175 9.78 11.79 4.66
N SER A 176 10.55 10.92 3.99
CA SER A 176 11.97 11.12 3.75
C SER A 176 12.22 11.92 2.46
N GLU A 177 13.48 12.26 2.17
CA GLU A 177 13.89 12.78 0.84
C GLU A 177 13.60 11.80 -0.32
N ILE A 178 13.08 10.60 -0.01
CA ILE A 178 12.67 9.59 -0.98
C ILE A 178 11.29 9.95 -1.48
N LYS A 179 11.26 10.73 -2.55
CA LYS A 179 10.01 11.09 -3.23
C LYS A 179 9.71 10.07 -4.33
N GLY A 180 8.40 9.71 -4.45
CA GLY A 180 7.88 8.86 -5.51
C GLY A 180 7.79 7.36 -5.13
N ASN A 181 6.69 6.75 -5.58
CA ASN A 181 6.35 5.36 -5.26
C ASN A 181 7.33 4.37 -5.89
N GLN A 182 7.83 4.68 -7.08
CA GLN A 182 8.85 3.88 -7.73
C GLN A 182 10.09 3.70 -6.84
N ARG A 183 10.49 4.75 -6.13
CA ARG A 183 11.67 4.69 -5.26
C ARG A 183 11.43 3.85 -4.01
N ILE A 184 10.22 3.88 -3.45
CA ILE A 184 9.80 3.03 -2.33
C ILE A 184 9.88 1.55 -2.75
N MET A 185 9.28 1.21 -3.89
CA MET A 185 9.36 -0.12 -4.47
C MET A 185 10.80 -0.59 -4.69
N GLU A 186 11.69 0.28 -5.20
CA GLU A 186 13.10 -0.05 -5.39
C GLU A 186 13.81 -0.35 -4.08
N CYS A 187 13.49 0.37 -3.00
CA CYS A 187 14.01 0.08 -1.67
C CYS A 187 13.58 -1.30 -1.18
N LYS A 188 12.30 -1.65 -1.36
CA LYS A 188 11.76 -2.98 -1.05
C LYS A 188 12.47 -4.07 -1.83
N VAL A 189 12.62 -3.90 -3.14
CA VAL A 189 13.35 -4.84 -4.00
C VAL A 189 14.81 -5.01 -3.53
N ARG A 190 15.51 -3.92 -3.18
CA ARG A 190 16.90 -4.00 -2.68
C ARG A 190 17.00 -4.74 -1.35
N LEU A 191 16.11 -4.42 -0.41
CA LEU A 191 16.08 -5.10 0.88
C LEU A 191 15.85 -6.59 0.71
N TYR A 192 14.83 -6.97 -0.05
CA TYR A 192 14.45 -8.38 -0.24
C TYR A 192 15.54 -9.14 -1.01
N ALA A 193 16.07 -8.55 -2.08
CA ALA A 193 17.17 -9.15 -2.84
C ALA A 193 18.44 -9.34 -1.99
N ARG A 194 18.72 -8.42 -1.05
CA ARG A 194 19.83 -8.52 -0.11
C ARG A 194 19.63 -9.66 0.87
N VAL A 195 18.45 -9.74 1.50
CA VAL A 195 18.10 -10.81 2.45
C VAL A 195 18.14 -12.19 1.78
N LEU A 196 17.64 -12.28 0.55
CA LEU A 196 17.61 -13.51 -0.23
C LEU A 196 18.95 -13.85 -0.92
N GLY A 197 19.97 -13.02 -0.77
CA GLY A 197 21.30 -13.24 -1.35
C GLY A 197 21.33 -13.19 -2.89
N VAL A 198 20.47 -12.34 -3.49
CA VAL A 198 20.31 -12.18 -4.94
C VAL A 198 20.39 -10.72 -5.41
N SER A 199 21.23 -9.91 -4.76
CA SER A 199 21.32 -8.46 -4.96
C SER A 199 21.53 -8.04 -6.41
N LYS A 200 22.37 -8.75 -7.18
CA LYS A 200 22.55 -8.47 -8.61
C LYS A 200 21.24 -8.60 -9.40
N ARG A 201 20.44 -9.61 -9.06
CA ARG A 201 19.11 -9.82 -9.66
C ARG A 201 18.15 -8.70 -9.29
N GLY A 202 18.21 -8.20 -8.05
CA GLY A 202 17.42 -7.05 -7.61
C GLY A 202 17.71 -5.80 -8.42
N GLU A 203 18.99 -5.46 -8.65
CA GLU A 203 19.35 -4.28 -9.46
C GLU A 203 18.99 -4.46 -10.96
N LEU A 204 19.04 -5.67 -11.49
CA LEU A 204 18.53 -5.98 -12.84
C LEU A 204 17.02 -5.77 -12.93
N LEU A 205 16.28 -6.26 -11.96
CA LEU A 205 14.83 -6.08 -11.85
C LEU A 205 14.46 -4.58 -11.80
N ILE A 206 15.13 -3.80 -10.95
CA ILE A 206 14.92 -2.36 -10.84
C ILE A 206 15.15 -1.65 -12.20
N ARG A 207 16.24 -1.98 -12.89
CA ARG A 207 16.49 -1.42 -14.23
C ARG A 207 15.38 -1.77 -15.23
N LYS A 208 14.93 -3.03 -15.23
CA LYS A 208 13.83 -3.48 -16.10
C LYS A 208 12.54 -2.71 -15.82
N ILE A 209 12.16 -2.57 -14.55
CA ILE A 209 10.95 -1.81 -14.14
C ILE A 209 11.07 -0.34 -14.55
N ARG A 210 12.20 0.31 -14.28
CA ARG A 210 12.45 1.71 -14.69
C ARG A 210 12.27 1.89 -16.20
N SER A 211 12.82 0.98 -16.98
CA SER A 211 12.69 1.02 -18.44
C SER A 211 11.24 0.81 -18.88
N THR A 212 10.53 -0.13 -18.26
CA THR A 212 9.10 -0.38 -18.53
C THR A 212 8.26 0.85 -18.25
N ILE A 213 8.40 1.45 -17.05
CA ILE A 213 7.67 2.66 -16.66
C ILE A 213 8.01 3.83 -17.59
N LYS A 214 9.30 4.09 -17.82
CA LYS A 214 9.76 5.21 -18.67
C LYS A 214 9.20 5.12 -20.10
N ASN A 215 9.07 3.90 -20.63
CA ASN A 215 8.64 3.70 -22.01
C ASN A 215 7.13 3.51 -22.15
N ALA A 216 6.40 3.38 -21.06
CA ALA A 216 4.98 3.05 -21.07
C ALA A 216 4.12 4.03 -21.88
N LEU A 217 4.39 5.34 -21.77
CA LEU A 217 3.65 6.36 -22.53
C LEU A 217 4.12 6.56 -23.98
N ASN A 218 5.15 5.82 -24.44
CA ASN A 218 5.58 5.93 -25.84
C ASN A 218 4.56 5.32 -26.80
N THR A 219 3.82 4.32 -26.35
CA THR A 219 2.74 3.65 -27.08
C THR A 219 1.35 4.21 -26.74
N HIS A 220 1.23 5.05 -25.70
CA HIS A 220 -0.01 5.63 -25.20
C HIS A 220 0.05 7.17 -25.21
N LEU A 221 0.40 7.74 -26.36
CA LEU A 221 0.67 9.18 -26.47
C LEU A 221 -0.54 10.08 -26.12
N SER A 222 -1.75 9.59 -26.35
CA SER A 222 -2.99 10.30 -26.00
C SER A 222 -3.11 10.57 -24.51
N LEU A 223 -2.60 9.64 -23.67
CA LEU A 223 -2.64 9.73 -22.21
C LEU A 223 -1.75 10.83 -21.64
N LYS A 224 -0.76 11.33 -22.38
CA LYS A 224 0.11 12.43 -21.95
C LYS A 224 -0.65 13.74 -21.65
N ARG A 225 -1.90 13.83 -22.06
CA ARG A 225 -2.77 15.01 -21.86
C ARG A 225 -4.05 14.68 -21.11
N LYS A 226 -4.12 13.47 -20.49
CA LYS A 226 -5.30 12.98 -19.79
C LYS A 226 -5.08 12.98 -18.29
N HIS A 227 -5.97 13.62 -17.56
CA HIS A 227 -5.99 13.53 -16.10
C HIS A 227 -6.76 12.27 -15.67
N VAL A 228 -6.03 11.34 -15.13
CA VAL A 228 -6.57 10.05 -14.64
C VAL A 228 -6.43 10.02 -13.13
N ILE A 229 -7.46 9.59 -12.43
CA ILE A 229 -7.41 9.46 -10.98
C ILE A 229 -7.79 8.05 -10.54
N VAL A 230 -6.99 7.48 -9.63
CA VAL A 230 -7.36 6.25 -8.91
C VAL A 230 -8.04 6.68 -7.61
N THR A 231 -9.24 6.20 -7.36
CA THR A 231 -10.06 6.69 -6.26
C THR A 231 -11.05 5.64 -5.75
N ASP A 232 -11.45 5.76 -4.49
CA ASP A 232 -12.59 5.04 -3.94
C ASP A 232 -13.88 5.81 -4.14
N VAL A 233 -14.93 5.10 -4.49
CA VAL A 233 -16.27 5.67 -4.60
C VAL A 233 -17.18 4.98 -3.60
N TYR A 234 -17.76 5.76 -2.70
CA TYR A 234 -18.65 5.26 -1.66
C TYR A 234 -20.07 5.74 -1.91
N LEU A 235 -21.01 4.79 -1.95
CA LEU A 235 -22.45 5.06 -1.80
C LEU A 235 -22.85 4.66 -0.38
N ASN A 236 -23.36 5.62 0.39
CA ASN A 236 -23.92 5.28 1.68
C ASN A 236 -25.37 4.75 1.54
N SER A 237 -25.90 4.20 2.60
CA SER A 237 -27.28 3.66 2.64
C SER A 237 -28.38 4.69 2.34
N LYS A 238 -28.08 5.99 2.36
CA LYS A 238 -29.01 7.10 2.04
C LYS A 238 -28.83 7.59 0.60
N GLY A 239 -28.01 6.90 -0.22
CA GLY A 239 -27.74 7.29 -1.61
C GLY A 239 -26.76 8.46 -1.77
N SER A 240 -26.15 8.97 -0.69
CA SER A 240 -25.15 10.02 -0.83
C SER A 240 -23.84 9.44 -1.34
N ILE A 241 -23.26 10.15 -2.31
CA ILE A 241 -21.99 9.79 -2.93
C ILE A 241 -20.86 10.56 -2.27
N SER A 242 -19.79 9.85 -1.98
CA SER A 242 -18.52 10.44 -1.62
C SER A 242 -17.39 9.78 -2.39
N ILE A 243 -16.42 10.59 -2.80
CA ILE A 243 -15.23 10.14 -3.52
C ILE A 243 -14.05 10.34 -2.60
N GLY A 244 -13.42 9.22 -2.26
CA GLY A 244 -12.20 9.19 -1.45
C GLY A 244 -11.01 9.46 -2.35
N SER A 245 -10.20 10.45 -2.03
CA SER A 245 -8.94 10.65 -2.72
C SER A 245 -7.78 10.17 -1.89
N LEU A 246 -6.95 9.37 -2.52
CA LEU A 246 -5.65 9.00 -2.01
C LEU A 246 -4.66 10.07 -2.48
N ASN A 247 -3.84 10.60 -1.57
CA ASN A 247 -2.81 11.56 -1.95
C ASN A 247 -1.68 10.91 -2.77
N LEU A 248 -0.77 11.74 -3.28
CA LEU A 248 0.37 11.29 -4.10
C LEU A 248 1.32 10.31 -3.40
N ASP A 249 1.34 10.32 -2.07
CA ASP A 249 2.18 9.39 -1.30
C ASP A 249 1.58 7.99 -1.23
N ASN A 250 0.32 7.82 -1.68
CA ASN A 250 -0.26 6.51 -1.82
C ASN A 250 0.26 5.86 -3.12
N PRO A 251 0.85 4.67 -3.06
CA PRO A 251 1.40 3.99 -4.24
C PRO A 251 0.41 3.90 -5.40
N ARG A 252 -0.85 3.69 -5.12
CA ARG A 252 -1.91 3.53 -6.13
C ARG A 252 -2.17 4.79 -6.93
N THR A 253 -2.20 5.92 -6.23
CA THR A 253 -2.40 7.23 -6.87
C THR A 253 -1.11 7.69 -7.53
N GLY A 254 0.00 7.62 -6.82
CA GLY A 254 1.29 8.12 -7.27
C GLY A 254 1.86 7.39 -8.46
N PHE A 255 1.57 6.09 -8.62
CA PHE A 255 2.12 5.28 -9.69
C PHE A 255 1.83 5.80 -11.10
N LEU A 256 0.59 6.26 -11.36
CA LEU A 256 0.24 6.81 -12.67
C LEU A 256 1.08 8.05 -13.03
N TYR A 257 1.48 8.84 -12.03
CA TYR A 257 2.31 10.03 -12.24
C TYR A 257 3.79 9.69 -12.36
N ASP A 258 4.25 8.61 -11.73
CA ASP A 258 5.56 8.02 -12.00
C ASP A 258 5.66 7.49 -13.44
N VAL A 259 4.55 7.01 -14.02
CA VAL A 259 4.45 6.64 -15.44
C VAL A 259 4.50 7.89 -16.34
N GLY A 260 4.13 9.06 -15.83
CA GLY A 260 4.21 10.34 -16.54
C GLY A 260 2.86 10.93 -16.98
N LEU A 261 1.74 10.44 -16.42
CA LEU A 261 0.44 11.09 -16.65
C LEU A 261 0.38 12.48 -15.98
N PRO A 262 -0.38 13.43 -16.52
CA PRO A 262 -0.56 14.74 -15.90
C PRO A 262 -1.26 14.63 -14.54
N LEU A 263 -0.80 15.44 -13.59
CA LEU A 263 -1.37 15.48 -12.24
C LEU A 263 -2.69 16.26 -12.23
N PRO A 264 -3.81 15.63 -11.81
CA PRO A 264 -5.08 16.32 -11.64
C PRO A 264 -5.01 17.43 -10.59
N LYS A 265 -5.79 18.49 -10.79
CA LYS A 265 -5.87 19.62 -9.84
C LYS A 265 -6.30 19.16 -8.45
N ALA A 266 -7.26 18.24 -8.39
CA ALA A 266 -7.76 17.66 -7.13
C ALA A 266 -6.65 17.23 -6.19
N LEU A 267 -5.63 16.53 -6.71
CA LEU A 267 -4.55 15.97 -5.89
C LEU A 267 -3.58 17.04 -5.32
N LYS A 268 -3.64 18.26 -5.79
CA LYS A 268 -2.88 19.38 -5.20
C LYS A 268 -3.47 19.87 -3.89
N TYR A 269 -4.76 19.64 -3.68
CA TYR A 269 -5.53 20.16 -2.54
C TYR A 269 -5.95 19.07 -1.56
N LEU A 270 -5.92 17.78 -1.97
CA LEU A 270 -6.37 16.68 -1.15
C LEU A 270 -5.27 16.20 -0.23
N ASN A 271 -5.54 16.22 1.07
CA ASN A 271 -4.72 15.61 2.06
C ASN A 271 -4.89 14.08 2.04
N ARG A 272 -3.98 13.38 2.70
CA ARG A 272 -4.06 11.93 2.89
C ARG A 272 -5.43 11.56 3.47
N PHE A 273 -6.17 10.66 2.80
CA PHE A 273 -7.50 10.19 3.22
C PHE A 273 -8.63 11.24 3.22
N SER A 274 -8.55 12.26 2.38
CA SER A 274 -9.67 13.18 2.22
C SER A 274 -10.80 12.52 1.44
N THR A 275 -12.01 12.66 1.95
CA THR A 275 -13.25 12.27 1.26
C THR A 275 -14.03 13.53 0.93
N ILE A 276 -14.42 13.67 -0.34
CA ILE A 276 -15.20 14.79 -0.85
C ILE A 276 -16.61 14.29 -1.16
N SER A 277 -17.61 15.11 -0.83
CA SER A 277 -19.02 14.76 -1.04
C SER A 277 -19.86 15.98 -1.40
N GLY A 278 -21.05 15.73 -1.95
CA GLY A 278 -22.03 16.78 -2.22
C GLY A 278 -21.52 17.81 -3.23
N ALA A 279 -21.86 19.09 -3.00
CA ALA A 279 -21.63 20.20 -3.94
C ALA A 279 -20.15 20.47 -4.27
N GLU A 280 -19.23 19.96 -3.48
CA GLU A 280 -17.79 20.11 -3.72
C GLU A 280 -17.26 19.17 -4.82
N LEU A 281 -17.93 18.04 -5.08
CA LEU A 281 -17.52 17.03 -6.06
C LEU A 281 -17.21 17.61 -7.43
N PRO A 282 -18.09 18.41 -8.09
CA PRO A 282 -17.79 18.94 -9.42
C PRO A 282 -16.61 19.91 -9.43
N THR A 283 -16.38 20.64 -8.34
CA THR A 283 -15.28 21.60 -8.24
C THR A 283 -13.92 20.89 -8.21
N TYR A 284 -13.80 19.87 -7.37
CA TYR A 284 -12.52 19.16 -7.18
C TYR A 284 -12.18 18.22 -8.34
N PHE A 285 -13.19 17.59 -8.96
CA PHE A 285 -12.98 16.60 -10.01
C PHE A 285 -13.31 17.08 -11.43
N SER A 286 -13.40 18.38 -11.65
CA SER A 286 -13.79 18.97 -12.93
C SER A 286 -12.83 18.69 -14.09
N ASP A 287 -11.56 18.45 -13.79
CA ASP A 287 -10.51 18.22 -14.81
C ASP A 287 -10.18 16.73 -15.00
N ILE A 288 -10.94 15.83 -14.37
CA ILE A 288 -10.71 14.38 -14.52
C ILE A 288 -11.26 13.90 -15.85
N ASP A 289 -10.40 13.24 -16.62
CA ASP A 289 -10.76 12.57 -17.87
C ASP A 289 -11.24 11.14 -17.65
N VAL A 290 -10.60 10.39 -16.73
CA VAL A 290 -10.91 8.99 -16.45
C VAL A 290 -10.86 8.72 -14.95
N PHE A 291 -11.90 8.06 -14.44
CA PHE A 291 -11.90 7.46 -13.12
C PHE A 291 -11.48 6.01 -13.18
N VAL A 292 -10.53 5.64 -12.32
CA VAL A 292 -10.13 4.26 -12.06
C VAL A 292 -10.56 3.94 -10.63
N PRO A 293 -11.65 3.20 -10.43
CA PRO A 293 -12.12 2.88 -9.10
C PRO A 293 -11.16 1.90 -8.42
N TYR A 294 -10.88 2.19 -7.17
CA TYR A 294 -10.00 1.38 -6.35
C TYR A 294 -10.72 0.17 -5.75
N ASN A 295 -11.94 0.37 -5.27
CA ASN A 295 -12.82 -0.68 -4.75
C ASN A 295 -13.48 -1.46 -5.91
N LEU A 296 -12.66 -2.27 -6.57
CA LEU A 296 -12.93 -2.90 -7.87
C LEU A 296 -14.19 -3.76 -7.90
N SER A 297 -14.52 -4.44 -6.81
CA SER A 297 -15.64 -5.38 -6.75
C SER A 297 -17.01 -4.72 -6.59
N ASP A 298 -17.03 -3.43 -6.24
CA ASP A 298 -18.26 -2.76 -5.80
C ASP A 298 -18.90 -1.88 -6.87
N LEU A 299 -18.22 -1.55 -7.96
CA LEU A 299 -18.75 -0.70 -9.03
C LEU A 299 -19.33 -1.54 -10.18
N ASN A 300 -20.55 -2.05 -9.96
CA ASN A 300 -21.34 -2.64 -11.02
C ASN A 300 -22.08 -1.57 -11.86
N ALA A 301 -22.76 -1.99 -12.93
CA ALA A 301 -23.50 -1.11 -13.83
C ALA A 301 -24.54 -0.23 -13.11
N ASP A 302 -25.23 -0.77 -12.10
CA ASP A 302 -26.26 -0.05 -11.36
C ASP A 302 -25.68 1.07 -10.50
N LYS A 303 -24.53 0.81 -9.86
CA LYS A 303 -23.80 1.84 -9.10
C LYS A 303 -23.25 2.94 -10.01
N ILE A 304 -22.77 2.61 -11.20
CA ILE A 304 -22.35 3.61 -12.18
C ILE A 304 -23.54 4.45 -12.66
N ALA A 305 -24.67 3.84 -12.95
CA ALA A 305 -25.89 4.57 -13.27
C ALA A 305 -26.32 5.50 -12.12
N SER A 306 -26.20 5.05 -10.88
CA SER A 306 -26.45 5.87 -9.69
C SER A 306 -25.49 7.06 -9.58
N LEU A 307 -24.21 6.87 -9.90
CA LEU A 307 -23.21 7.95 -9.94
C LEU A 307 -23.56 9.00 -11.02
N GLN A 308 -23.99 8.54 -12.19
CA GLN A 308 -24.37 9.42 -13.31
C GLN A 308 -25.68 10.18 -13.03
N ALA A 309 -26.60 9.60 -12.28
CA ALA A 309 -27.87 10.21 -11.90
C ALA A 309 -27.76 11.16 -10.70
N ASP A 310 -26.66 11.09 -9.94
CA ASP A 310 -26.47 11.98 -8.79
C ASP A 310 -26.30 13.42 -9.21
N GLN A 311 -26.95 14.33 -8.46
CA GLN A 311 -26.99 15.77 -8.79
C GLN A 311 -25.62 16.45 -8.77
N TYR A 312 -24.62 15.91 -8.08
CA TYR A 312 -23.27 16.46 -7.98
C TYR A 312 -22.24 15.60 -8.72
N ALA A 313 -22.17 14.29 -8.42
CA ALA A 313 -21.24 13.39 -9.08
C ALA A 313 -21.49 13.31 -10.59
N GLY A 314 -22.76 13.33 -11.03
CA GLY A 314 -23.14 13.36 -12.45
C GLY A 314 -22.72 14.61 -13.20
N GLN A 315 -22.30 15.69 -12.53
CA GLN A 315 -21.72 16.87 -13.15
C GLN A 315 -20.23 16.71 -13.47
N ILE A 316 -19.54 15.74 -12.85
CA ILE A 316 -18.13 15.47 -13.13
C ILE A 316 -18.00 14.94 -14.56
N PRO A 317 -17.19 15.58 -15.44
CA PRO A 317 -17.15 15.23 -16.86
C PRO A 317 -16.85 13.75 -17.14
N ALA A 318 -15.97 13.14 -16.38
CA ALA A 318 -15.63 11.73 -16.54
C ALA A 318 -16.83 10.81 -16.16
N ILE A 319 -17.54 11.11 -15.09
CA ILE A 319 -18.72 10.34 -14.65
C ILE A 319 -19.87 10.54 -15.64
N LYS A 320 -20.17 11.78 -16.00
CA LYS A 320 -21.22 12.15 -16.96
C LYS A 320 -21.08 11.41 -18.28
N ASN A 321 -19.86 11.27 -18.76
CA ASN A 321 -19.55 10.65 -20.05
C ASN A 321 -19.25 9.15 -19.93
N GLY A 322 -19.46 8.52 -18.78
CA GLY A 322 -19.20 7.10 -18.56
C GLY A 322 -17.71 6.70 -18.67
N ARG A 323 -16.80 7.65 -18.44
CA ARG A 323 -15.36 7.42 -18.46
C ARG A 323 -14.87 6.89 -17.12
N ILE A 324 -15.46 5.79 -16.70
CA ILE A 324 -15.13 5.03 -15.51
C ILE A 324 -14.67 3.65 -15.95
N ILE A 325 -13.51 3.20 -15.49
CA ILE A 325 -13.05 1.84 -15.75
C ILE A 325 -13.87 0.87 -14.91
N GLN A 326 -14.38 -0.18 -15.53
CA GLN A 326 -15.03 -1.28 -14.84
C GLN A 326 -14.08 -2.49 -14.85
N PHE A 327 -13.89 -3.06 -13.67
CA PHE A 327 -13.14 -4.31 -13.53
C PHE A 327 -14.14 -5.44 -13.26
N ASP A 328 -14.12 -6.45 -14.12
CA ASP A 328 -14.92 -7.67 -14.02
C ASP A 328 -14.01 -8.88 -13.74
N GLN A 329 -14.58 -10.08 -13.73
CA GLN A 329 -13.82 -11.31 -13.45
C GLN A 329 -12.70 -11.59 -14.47
N ASN A 330 -12.80 -11.04 -15.70
CA ASN A 330 -11.82 -11.28 -16.75
C ASN A 330 -10.62 -10.32 -16.68
N ASN A 331 -10.83 -9.13 -16.10
CA ASN A 331 -9.86 -8.05 -16.10
C ASN A 331 -9.54 -7.48 -14.71
N LYS A 332 -10.10 -8.03 -13.62
CA LYS A 332 -9.90 -7.56 -12.24
C LYS A 332 -8.43 -7.45 -11.85
N ASP A 333 -7.61 -8.35 -12.36
CA ASP A 333 -6.18 -8.37 -12.06
C ASP A 333 -5.46 -7.13 -12.57
N TYR A 334 -5.90 -6.54 -13.68
CA TYR A 334 -5.32 -5.29 -14.18
C TYR A 334 -5.59 -4.10 -13.25
N GLY A 335 -6.70 -4.08 -12.52
CA GLY A 335 -6.96 -3.07 -11.50
C GLY A 335 -5.92 -3.06 -10.38
N LEU A 336 -5.29 -4.21 -10.12
CA LEU A 336 -4.25 -4.35 -9.12
C LEU A 336 -2.89 -3.80 -9.57
N ILE A 337 -2.72 -3.46 -10.86
CA ILE A 337 -1.50 -2.81 -11.37
C ILE A 337 -1.28 -1.46 -10.66
N SER A 338 -2.35 -0.76 -10.29
CA SER A 338 -2.27 0.50 -9.56
C SER A 338 -1.55 0.37 -8.21
N TYR A 339 -1.44 -0.82 -7.64
CA TYR A 339 -0.63 -1.05 -6.43
C TYR A 339 0.89 -0.97 -6.68
N SER A 340 1.30 -0.88 -7.94
CA SER A 340 2.69 -0.70 -8.36
C SER A 340 3.68 -1.77 -7.87
N TYR A 341 3.25 -3.04 -7.86
CA TYR A 341 4.15 -4.13 -7.49
C TYR A 341 5.11 -4.49 -8.64
N PRO A 342 6.34 -4.91 -8.32
CA PRO A 342 7.37 -5.19 -9.32
C PRO A 342 6.93 -6.14 -10.44
N LEU A 343 6.29 -7.26 -10.09
CA LEU A 343 5.89 -8.27 -11.05
C LEU A 343 4.65 -7.85 -11.82
N SER A 344 3.64 -7.27 -11.14
CA SER A 344 2.41 -6.81 -11.77
C SER A 344 2.66 -5.71 -12.81
N ILE A 345 3.57 -4.77 -12.54
CA ILE A 345 3.99 -3.74 -13.51
C ILE A 345 4.56 -4.40 -14.78
N LEU A 346 5.47 -5.35 -14.61
CA LEU A 346 6.11 -6.01 -15.75
C LEU A 346 5.12 -6.85 -16.56
N TRP A 347 4.10 -7.39 -15.92
CA TRP A 347 3.08 -8.23 -16.53
C TRP A 347 2.02 -7.42 -17.28
N GLY A 348 1.48 -6.37 -16.66
CA GLY A 348 0.21 -5.83 -17.12
C GLY A 348 0.15 -4.33 -17.37
N LEU A 349 1.24 -3.55 -17.19
CA LEU A 349 1.20 -2.10 -17.31
C LEU A 349 0.64 -1.61 -18.65
N ASN A 350 1.09 -2.18 -19.77
CA ASN A 350 0.60 -1.75 -21.09
C ASN A 350 -0.90 -1.99 -21.25
N THR A 351 -1.38 -3.19 -20.91
CA THR A 351 -2.82 -3.52 -20.98
C THR A 351 -3.64 -2.60 -20.06
N TYR A 352 -3.12 -2.27 -18.88
CA TYR A 352 -3.77 -1.32 -17.97
C TYR A 352 -3.88 0.07 -18.59
N LEU A 353 -2.83 0.55 -19.26
CA LEU A 353 -2.85 1.82 -19.97
C LEU A 353 -3.77 1.77 -21.21
N ASP A 354 -3.82 0.66 -21.95
CA ASP A 354 -4.79 0.45 -23.04
C ASP A 354 -6.24 0.60 -22.55
N MET A 355 -6.55 0.04 -21.37
CA MET A 355 -7.88 0.16 -20.77
C MET A 355 -8.20 1.62 -20.43
N ILE A 356 -7.24 2.36 -19.86
CA ILE A 356 -7.39 3.79 -19.56
C ILE A 356 -7.58 4.59 -20.83
N GLU A 357 -6.75 4.35 -21.85
CA GLU A 357 -6.81 5.05 -23.14
C GLU A 357 -8.14 4.84 -23.83
N LYS A 358 -8.59 3.59 -23.97
CA LYS A 358 -9.90 3.23 -24.53
C LYS A 358 -11.05 3.90 -23.76
N THR A 359 -10.97 3.93 -22.43
CA THR A 359 -12.00 4.57 -21.61
C THR A 359 -12.02 6.08 -21.80
N SER A 360 -10.87 6.69 -22.01
CA SER A 360 -10.74 8.15 -22.22
C SER A 360 -11.36 8.65 -23.54
N GLN A 361 -11.67 7.74 -24.45
CA GLN A 361 -12.25 8.05 -25.78
C GLN A 361 -13.79 8.03 -25.79
N LYS A 362 -14.43 7.56 -24.72
CA LYS A 362 -15.89 7.67 -24.53
C LYS A 362 -16.26 9.13 -24.29
#